data_ce816dd52cfffe55c3f01882c95abbf6
#
_entry.id   ce816dd52cfffe55c3f01882c95abbf6
#
_cell.length_a   1.000
_cell.length_b   1.000
_cell.length_c   1.000
_cell.angle_alpha   90.00
_cell.angle_beta   90.00
_cell.angle_gamma   90.00
#
_symmetry.space_group_name_H-M   'P 1'
#
loop_
_entity.id
_entity.type
_entity.pdbx_description
1 polymer ?
#
loop_
_entity_poly.entity_id
_entity_poly.type
_entity_poly.pdbx_seq_one_letter_code
_entity_poly.pdbx_strand_id
1 'polypeptide(L)'
;MPLLIVGECYQITGLSGRLFVNNREIDVPDFSLEDNLGLAPAAIIVGVDEVGRGPLAGPVTVAAVFLNRIKITSDLSNKIDDSKKLSQKSRAILCKKIKEVADIGIGWASIKEIDEFNILEATMLAMQRAVTSLSQEIASDPDYILIDGNKAPKLNFPSKTIVRGDVKSISIAAASIVAKSERDAFMASLSILYPGYGWEKNFGYGTQQHLTAIEQHGITSHHRRSFKPISKYL
;
A
#
# COMPACT_ATOMS: atom_id res chain seq x y z
N MET A 1 6.84 22.57 -25.25
CA MET A 1 6.67 21.75 -26.46
C MET A 1 5.72 20.60 -26.10
N PRO A 2 4.61 20.40 -26.80
CA PRO A 2 3.74 19.26 -26.52
C PRO A 2 4.33 17.98 -27.10
N LEU A 3 4.45 16.94 -26.28
CA LEU A 3 4.74 15.59 -26.76
C LEU A 3 3.44 14.97 -27.28
N LEU A 4 3.38 14.75 -28.57
CA LEU A 4 2.33 13.96 -29.23
C LEU A 4 2.68 12.47 -29.09
N ILE A 5 1.92 11.75 -28.27
CA ILE A 5 1.87 10.29 -28.31
C ILE A 5 0.40 9.93 -28.54
N VAL A 6 0.12 9.46 -29.75
CA VAL A 6 -1.10 8.81 -30.24
C VAL A 6 -2.38 9.12 -29.46
N GLY A 7 -3.11 10.14 -29.89
CA GLY A 7 -4.57 10.26 -29.69
C GLY A 7 -5.08 11.04 -28.50
N GLU A 8 -4.26 11.51 -27.57
CA GLU A 8 -4.73 12.33 -26.44
C GLU A 8 -3.84 13.56 -26.21
N CYS A 9 -4.47 14.76 -26.13
CA CYS A 9 -3.78 16.01 -25.82
C CYS A 9 -3.53 16.11 -24.31
N TYR A 10 -2.25 16.10 -23.91
CA TYR A 10 -1.83 16.40 -22.55
C TYR A 10 -1.36 17.85 -22.46
N GLN A 11 -1.93 18.64 -21.56
CA GLN A 11 -1.38 19.96 -21.21
C GLN A 11 -0.80 19.88 -19.80
N ILE A 12 0.50 20.10 -19.68
CA ILE A 12 1.17 20.30 -18.39
C ILE A 12 1.11 21.79 -18.09
N THR A 13 0.34 22.17 -17.07
CA THR A 13 0.30 23.56 -16.60
C THR A 13 0.74 23.63 -15.14
N GLY A 14 1.89 24.29 -14.90
CA GLY A 14 2.27 24.80 -13.59
C GLY A 14 3.14 23.88 -12.72
N LEU A 15 3.72 24.48 -11.70
CA LEU A 15 4.65 23.93 -10.70
C LEU A 15 4.00 22.97 -9.67
N SER A 16 2.74 22.59 -9.84
CA SER A 16 2.04 21.62 -9.01
C SER A 16 1.65 20.44 -9.89
N GLY A 17 2.10 19.23 -9.60
CA GLY A 17 1.96 17.96 -10.35
C GLY A 17 0.54 17.57 -10.79
N ARG A 18 -0.17 18.48 -11.44
CA ARG A 18 -1.55 18.30 -11.93
C ARG A 18 -1.54 18.02 -13.42
N LEU A 19 -1.97 16.83 -13.79
CA LEU A 19 -2.21 16.43 -15.17
C LEU A 19 -3.69 16.64 -15.52
N PHE A 20 -3.97 17.29 -16.65
CA PHE A 20 -5.32 17.40 -17.19
C PHE A 20 -5.47 16.46 -18.38
N VAL A 21 -6.42 15.54 -18.31
CA VAL A 21 -6.83 14.68 -19.42
C VAL A 21 -8.31 14.94 -19.69
N ASN A 22 -8.63 15.35 -20.90
CA ASN A 22 -10.01 15.68 -21.31
C ASN A 22 -10.72 16.66 -20.35
N ASN A 23 -10.05 17.74 -19.96
CA ASN A 23 -10.52 18.76 -19.00
C ASN A 23 -10.85 18.20 -17.59
N ARG A 24 -10.38 17.02 -17.24
CA ARG A 24 -10.45 16.48 -15.87
C ARG A 24 -9.08 16.55 -15.23
N GLU A 25 -9.02 17.13 -14.05
CA GLU A 25 -7.84 17.12 -13.21
C GLU A 25 -7.60 15.70 -12.72
N ILE A 26 -6.41 15.15 -12.98
CA ILE A 26 -5.99 13.85 -12.46
C ILE A 26 -4.91 14.13 -11.43
N ASP A 27 -5.18 13.75 -10.18
CA ASP A 27 -4.18 13.75 -9.13
C ASP A 27 -3.11 12.71 -9.48
N VAL A 28 -1.86 13.15 -9.61
CA VAL A 28 -0.67 12.29 -9.74
C VAL A 28 0.14 12.53 -8.47
N PRO A 29 0.50 11.47 -7.72
CA PRO A 29 1.25 11.63 -6.50
C PRO A 29 2.64 12.23 -6.79
N ASP A 30 2.98 13.28 -6.05
CA ASP A 30 4.28 13.94 -6.10
C ASP A 30 4.78 14.26 -4.68
N PHE A 31 5.88 14.99 -4.57
CA PHE A 31 6.43 15.41 -3.27
C PHE A 31 5.78 16.67 -2.69
N SER A 32 4.72 17.22 -3.29
CA SER A 32 4.12 18.48 -2.82
C SER A 32 3.60 18.43 -1.39
N LEU A 33 3.06 17.30 -0.95
CA LEU A 33 2.61 17.14 0.43
C LEU A 33 3.77 17.11 1.41
N GLU A 34 4.84 16.41 1.05
CA GLU A 34 6.08 16.34 1.83
C GLU A 34 6.76 17.70 1.91
N ASP A 35 6.84 18.44 0.80
CA ASP A 35 7.45 19.77 0.74
C ASP A 35 6.66 20.79 1.56
N ASN A 36 5.33 20.71 1.56
CA ASN A 36 4.45 21.60 2.31
C ASN A 36 4.51 21.40 3.84
N LEU A 37 5.22 20.39 4.34
CA LEU A 37 5.47 20.24 5.78
C LEU A 37 6.47 21.28 6.31
N GLY A 38 7.24 21.94 5.43
CA GLY A 38 8.20 22.97 5.82
C GLY A 38 9.38 22.44 6.65
N LEU A 39 9.67 21.15 6.57
CA LEU A 39 10.78 20.50 7.25
C LEU A 39 12.10 20.68 6.48
N ALA A 40 13.23 20.39 7.13
CA ALA A 40 14.52 20.45 6.49
C ALA A 40 14.60 19.49 5.27
N PRO A 41 15.39 19.80 4.22
CA PRO A 41 15.51 18.93 3.05
C PRO A 41 15.99 17.50 3.34
N ALA A 42 16.72 17.32 4.45
CA ALA A 42 17.20 16.00 4.91
C ALA A 42 16.21 15.29 5.85
N ALA A 43 15.01 15.86 6.09
CA ALA A 43 14.03 15.27 7.00
C ALA A 43 13.55 13.90 6.51
N ILE A 44 13.40 12.99 7.43
CA ILE A 44 12.91 11.62 7.20
C ILE A 44 11.37 11.65 7.21
N ILE A 45 10.77 11.83 6.04
CA ILE A 45 9.32 11.83 5.87
C ILE A 45 8.90 10.48 5.33
N VAL A 46 8.08 9.77 6.11
CA VAL A 46 7.66 8.40 5.84
C VAL A 46 6.23 8.37 5.33
N GLY A 47 5.99 7.67 4.22
CA GLY A 47 4.65 7.31 3.75
C GLY A 47 4.22 5.95 4.30
N VAL A 48 2.97 5.81 4.72
CA VAL A 48 2.41 4.55 5.26
C VAL A 48 1.09 4.24 4.58
N ASP A 49 0.96 3.01 4.08
CA ASP A 49 -0.30 2.50 3.52
C ASP A 49 -0.51 1.03 3.85
N GLU A 50 -1.78 0.60 3.85
CA GLU A 50 -2.18 -0.77 4.16
C GLU A 50 -2.83 -1.46 2.97
N VAL A 51 -2.76 -2.80 2.97
CA VAL A 51 -3.47 -3.68 2.05
C VAL A 51 -4.03 -4.89 2.78
N GLY A 52 -5.16 -5.38 2.27
CA GLY A 52 -5.71 -6.64 2.79
C GLY A 52 -6.74 -6.48 3.90
N ARG A 53 -7.40 -5.34 4.04
CA ARG A 53 -8.50 -5.17 5.02
C ARG A 53 -9.76 -5.92 4.62
N GLY A 54 -10.14 -5.91 3.33
CA GLY A 54 -11.38 -6.50 2.82
C GLY A 54 -11.39 -8.00 2.53
N PRO A 55 -10.25 -8.70 2.28
CA PRO A 55 -10.23 -10.12 2.00
C PRO A 55 -10.79 -10.98 3.12
N LEU A 56 -11.33 -12.15 2.75
CA LEU A 56 -11.84 -13.19 3.67
C LEU A 56 -10.73 -14.07 4.23
N ALA A 57 -9.55 -14.06 3.58
CA ALA A 57 -8.39 -14.86 3.97
C ALA A 57 -7.09 -14.04 3.91
N GLY A 58 -6.12 -14.46 4.71
CA GLY A 58 -4.79 -13.87 4.77
C GLY A 58 -4.68 -12.65 5.71
N PRO A 59 -3.45 -12.19 5.97
CA PRO A 59 -3.17 -11.10 6.89
C PRO A 59 -3.51 -9.73 6.31
N VAL A 60 -3.48 -8.70 7.17
CA VAL A 60 -3.29 -7.31 6.77
C VAL A 60 -1.80 -7.04 6.69
N THR A 61 -1.40 -6.29 5.69
CA THR A 61 0.01 -5.91 5.45
C THR A 61 0.09 -4.40 5.32
N VAL A 62 1.09 -3.81 5.96
CA VAL A 62 1.39 -2.39 5.89
C VAL A 62 2.84 -2.21 5.45
N ALA A 63 3.09 -1.21 4.62
CA ALA A 63 4.44 -0.73 4.36
C ALA A 63 4.60 0.69 4.92
N ALA A 64 5.76 0.95 5.52
CA ALA A 64 6.28 2.26 5.82
C ALA A 64 7.48 2.50 4.91
N VAL A 65 7.48 3.58 4.15
CA VAL A 65 8.48 3.84 3.10
C VAL A 65 9.07 5.24 3.27
N PHE A 66 10.38 5.30 3.37
CA PHE A 66 11.17 6.53 3.26
C PHE A 66 11.85 6.56 1.89
N LEU A 67 11.38 7.42 0.99
CA LEU A 67 11.98 7.62 -0.32
C LEU A 67 13.20 8.53 -0.23
N ASN A 68 14.37 8.00 -0.60
CA ASN A 68 15.57 8.82 -0.67
C ASN A 68 15.53 9.74 -1.90
N ARG A 69 15.29 11.04 -1.67
CA ARG A 69 15.14 12.05 -2.72
C ARG A 69 16.37 12.23 -3.60
N ILE A 70 17.55 11.86 -3.13
CA ILE A 70 18.79 11.93 -3.91
C ILE A 70 18.91 10.75 -4.86
N LYS A 71 18.39 9.58 -4.47
CA LYS A 71 18.46 8.34 -5.26
C LYS A 71 17.33 8.20 -6.26
N ILE A 72 16.16 8.79 -6.00
CA ILE A 72 14.99 8.64 -6.87
C ILE A 72 15.19 9.45 -8.17
N THR A 73 15.01 8.80 -9.30
CA THR A 73 15.05 9.46 -10.61
C THR A 73 13.66 9.99 -11.01
N SER A 74 13.62 11.02 -11.87
CA SER A 74 12.34 11.54 -12.40
C SER A 74 11.55 10.46 -13.15
N ASP A 75 12.22 9.54 -13.86
CA ASP A 75 11.56 8.41 -14.53
C ASP A 75 10.86 7.48 -13.54
N LEU A 76 11.48 7.20 -12.39
CA LEU A 76 10.88 6.37 -11.35
C LEU A 76 9.75 7.12 -10.63
N SER A 77 9.96 8.37 -10.26
CA SER A 77 8.96 9.22 -9.60
C SER A 77 7.67 9.30 -10.42
N ASN A 78 7.79 9.57 -11.73
CA ASN A 78 6.65 9.67 -12.63
C ASN A 78 5.89 8.34 -12.87
N LYS A 79 6.46 7.20 -12.46
CA LYS A 79 5.84 5.87 -12.56
C LYS A 79 5.19 5.41 -11.27
N ILE A 80 5.49 6.06 -10.15
CA ILE A 80 4.83 5.77 -8.87
C ILE A 80 3.43 6.40 -8.92
N ASP A 81 2.41 5.56 -9.02
CA ASP A 81 0.99 5.94 -9.06
C ASP A 81 0.19 4.94 -8.20
N ASP A 82 -1.09 5.16 -8.05
CA ASP A 82 -2.00 4.26 -7.34
C ASP A 82 -1.77 2.79 -7.74
N SER A 83 -1.42 1.98 -6.76
CA SER A 83 -1.08 0.57 -6.95
C SER A 83 -2.20 -0.25 -7.62
N LYS A 84 -3.47 0.22 -7.52
CA LYS A 84 -4.65 -0.43 -8.10
C LYS A 84 -4.78 -0.19 -9.61
N LYS A 85 -4.17 0.90 -10.11
CA LYS A 85 -4.11 1.19 -11.55
C LYS A 85 -3.04 0.37 -12.27
N LEU A 86 -2.06 -0.18 -11.54
CA LEU A 86 -0.95 -0.94 -12.10
C LEU A 86 -1.30 -2.42 -12.27
N SER A 87 -0.89 -3.02 -13.40
CA SER A 87 -0.91 -4.47 -13.55
C SER A 87 -0.01 -5.13 -12.49
N GLN A 88 -0.29 -6.40 -12.13
CA GLN A 88 0.54 -7.14 -11.19
C GLN A 88 2.02 -7.17 -11.60
N LYS A 89 2.29 -7.38 -12.91
CA LYS A 89 3.64 -7.39 -13.46
C LYS A 89 4.33 -6.03 -13.34
N SER A 90 3.63 -4.96 -13.72
CA SER A 90 4.17 -3.59 -13.63
C SER A 90 4.44 -3.20 -12.18
N ARG A 91 3.53 -3.56 -11.25
CA ARG A 91 3.69 -3.31 -9.81
C ARG A 91 4.90 -4.03 -9.24
N ALA A 92 5.12 -5.30 -9.59
CA ALA A 92 6.28 -6.06 -9.13
C ALA A 92 7.62 -5.45 -9.61
N ILE A 93 7.68 -5.00 -10.87
CA ILE A 93 8.85 -4.31 -11.42
C ILE A 93 9.10 -2.98 -10.67
N LEU A 94 8.02 -2.21 -10.47
CA LEU A 94 8.11 -0.91 -9.79
C LEU A 94 8.47 -1.07 -8.32
N CYS A 95 7.90 -2.05 -7.62
CA CYS A 95 8.26 -2.39 -6.25
C CYS A 95 9.76 -2.70 -6.11
N LYS A 96 10.34 -3.47 -7.04
CA LYS A 96 11.78 -3.75 -7.04
C LYS A 96 12.60 -2.46 -7.17
N LYS A 97 12.23 -1.57 -8.08
CA LYS A 97 12.92 -0.28 -8.25
C LYS A 97 12.78 0.64 -7.02
N ILE A 98 11.60 0.66 -6.37
CA ILE A 98 11.40 1.41 -5.12
C ILE A 98 12.34 0.89 -4.04
N LYS A 99 12.48 -0.43 -3.89
CA LYS A 99 13.40 -1.05 -2.91
C LYS A 99 14.88 -0.70 -3.13
N GLU A 100 15.28 -0.29 -4.32
CA GLU A 100 16.66 0.14 -4.62
C GLU A 100 16.94 1.60 -4.15
N VAL A 101 15.90 2.41 -3.96
CA VAL A 101 16.01 3.85 -3.65
C VAL A 101 15.31 4.27 -2.36
N ALA A 102 14.73 3.34 -1.62
CA ALA A 102 13.95 3.58 -0.42
C ALA A 102 14.37 2.67 0.72
N ASP A 103 14.22 3.15 1.95
CA ASP A 103 14.25 2.32 3.14
C ASP A 103 12.80 1.94 3.48
N ILE A 104 12.60 0.66 3.89
CA ILE A 104 11.26 0.07 3.96
C ILE A 104 11.09 -0.75 5.22
N GLY A 105 10.04 -0.44 5.97
CA GLY A 105 9.55 -1.28 7.05
C GLY A 105 8.25 -1.97 6.68
N ILE A 106 8.13 -3.27 6.96
CA ILE A 106 6.90 -4.03 6.73
C ILE A 106 6.31 -4.48 8.05
N GLY A 107 5.00 -4.25 8.20
CA GLY A 107 4.22 -4.70 9.34
C GLY A 107 3.06 -5.60 8.91
N TRP A 108 2.86 -6.67 9.66
CA TRP A 108 1.80 -7.64 9.43
C TRP A 108 0.90 -7.73 10.65
N ALA A 109 -0.41 -7.88 10.42
CA ALA A 109 -1.33 -8.39 11.42
C ALA A 109 -1.90 -9.73 10.97
N SER A 110 -1.74 -10.74 11.80
CA SER A 110 -2.16 -12.12 11.54
C SER A 110 -3.68 -12.26 11.54
N ILE A 111 -4.17 -13.37 11.01
CA ILE A 111 -5.58 -13.74 11.04
C ILE A 111 -6.11 -13.79 12.48
N LYS A 112 -5.32 -14.36 13.40
CA LYS A 112 -5.67 -14.43 14.82
C LYS A 112 -5.87 -13.04 15.41
N GLU A 113 -4.97 -12.10 15.15
CA GLU A 113 -5.07 -10.72 15.63
C GLU A 113 -6.26 -9.98 15.01
N ILE A 114 -6.58 -10.25 13.72
CA ILE A 114 -7.78 -9.70 13.06
C ILE A 114 -9.05 -10.20 13.73
N ASP A 115 -9.11 -11.49 14.05
CA ASP A 115 -10.29 -12.10 14.69
C ASP A 115 -10.43 -11.68 16.16
N GLU A 116 -9.31 -11.42 16.86
CA GLU A 116 -9.28 -11.02 18.27
C GLU A 116 -9.58 -9.52 18.45
N PHE A 117 -8.93 -8.64 17.66
CA PHE A 117 -8.98 -7.20 17.88
C PHE A 117 -9.90 -6.45 16.90
N ASN A 118 -10.46 -7.10 15.91
CA ASN A 118 -11.09 -6.58 14.69
C ASN A 118 -10.08 -6.02 13.67
N ILE A 119 -10.61 -5.83 12.44
CA ILE A 119 -9.77 -5.39 11.30
C ILE A 119 -9.16 -3.99 11.46
N LEU A 120 -9.82 -3.09 12.16
CA LEU A 120 -9.32 -1.74 12.36
C LEU A 120 -8.11 -1.74 13.31
N GLU A 121 -8.26 -2.33 14.48
CA GLU A 121 -7.19 -2.39 15.48
C GLU A 121 -6.00 -3.23 14.99
N ALA A 122 -6.27 -4.33 14.29
CA ALA A 122 -5.23 -5.12 13.64
C ALA A 122 -4.46 -4.30 12.57
N THR A 123 -5.15 -3.44 11.82
CA THR A 123 -4.48 -2.52 10.87
C THR A 123 -3.60 -1.52 11.61
N MET A 124 -4.09 -0.92 12.71
CA MET A 124 -3.29 0.01 13.53
C MET A 124 -2.03 -0.68 14.09
N LEU A 125 -2.15 -1.91 14.56
CA LEU A 125 -1.02 -2.71 15.04
C LEU A 125 0.01 -2.98 13.92
N ALA A 126 -0.46 -3.33 12.73
CA ALA A 126 0.42 -3.53 11.57
C ALA A 126 1.13 -2.23 11.16
N MET A 127 0.46 -1.07 11.23
CA MET A 127 1.07 0.24 10.97
C MET A 127 2.19 0.56 11.99
N GLN A 128 1.95 0.32 13.28
CA GLN A 128 2.99 0.49 14.31
C GLN A 128 4.21 -0.40 14.02
N ARG A 129 3.98 -1.67 13.68
CA ARG A 129 5.06 -2.62 13.33
C ARG A 129 5.85 -2.17 12.10
N ALA A 130 5.18 -1.67 11.07
CA ALA A 130 5.84 -1.18 9.86
C ALA A 130 6.75 0.01 10.16
N VAL A 131 6.26 1.00 10.92
CA VAL A 131 7.05 2.17 11.32
C VAL A 131 8.23 1.76 12.21
N THR A 132 8.01 0.88 13.18
CA THR A 132 9.08 0.37 14.04
C THR A 132 10.14 -0.37 13.22
N SER A 133 9.74 -1.23 12.30
CA SER A 133 10.66 -1.94 11.40
C SER A 133 11.49 -0.99 10.55
N LEU A 134 10.88 0.07 10.02
CA LEU A 134 11.60 1.10 9.27
C LEU A 134 12.62 1.84 10.15
N SER A 135 12.22 2.30 11.35
CA SER A 135 13.13 3.01 12.26
C SER A 135 14.36 2.16 12.62
N GLN A 136 14.17 0.85 12.76
CA GLN A 136 15.29 -0.09 12.98
C GLN A 136 16.20 -0.21 11.76
N GLU A 137 15.64 -0.24 10.55
CA GLU A 137 16.39 -0.34 9.30
C GLU A 137 17.26 0.90 9.05
N ILE A 138 16.71 2.09 9.25
CA ILE A 138 17.45 3.35 9.03
C ILE A 138 18.28 3.77 10.25
N ALA A 139 18.19 3.03 11.38
CA ALA A 139 18.83 3.37 12.66
C ALA A 139 18.56 4.83 13.11
N SER A 140 17.36 5.35 12.81
CA SER A 140 16.91 6.71 13.10
C SER A 140 15.39 6.76 13.24
N ASP A 141 14.91 7.84 13.85
CA ASP A 141 13.49 8.10 14.00
C ASP A 141 12.96 8.93 12.84
N PRO A 142 11.72 8.68 12.36
CA PRO A 142 11.04 9.56 11.42
C PRO A 142 10.80 10.96 11.98
N ASP A 143 11.08 12.00 11.19
CA ASP A 143 10.71 13.38 11.53
C ASP A 143 9.20 13.62 11.35
N TYR A 144 8.60 12.93 10.36
CA TYR A 144 7.16 13.03 10.10
C TYR A 144 6.63 11.79 9.36
N ILE A 145 5.36 11.43 9.64
CA ILE A 145 4.71 10.28 9.02
C ILE A 145 3.41 10.71 8.33
N LEU A 146 3.30 10.44 7.04
CA LEU A 146 2.08 10.59 6.24
C LEU A 146 1.40 9.23 6.12
N ILE A 147 0.13 9.13 6.55
CA ILE A 147 -0.60 7.86 6.63
C ILE A 147 -1.82 7.93 5.71
N ASP A 148 -2.01 6.94 4.84
CA ASP A 148 -3.24 6.85 4.06
C ASP A 148 -4.47 6.65 4.94
N GLY A 149 -5.58 7.27 4.54
CA GLY A 149 -6.86 7.14 5.22
C GLY A 149 -7.18 8.25 6.22
N ASN A 150 -8.04 7.94 7.19
CA ASN A 150 -8.59 8.90 8.15
C ASN A 150 -8.32 8.52 9.62
N LYS A 151 -7.55 7.47 9.88
CA LYS A 151 -7.18 7.01 11.21
C LYS A 151 -5.68 6.70 11.27
N ALA A 152 -5.05 7.11 12.35
CA ALA A 152 -3.65 6.83 12.64
C ALA A 152 -3.52 5.93 13.86
N PRO A 153 -2.52 5.05 13.91
CA PRO A 153 -2.15 4.36 15.13
C PRO A 153 -1.56 5.34 16.15
N LYS A 154 -1.43 4.91 17.39
CA LYS A 154 -0.62 5.65 18.37
C LYS A 154 0.85 5.51 18.01
N LEU A 155 1.47 6.60 17.61
CA LEU A 155 2.89 6.69 17.27
C LEU A 155 3.56 7.72 18.19
N ASN A 156 4.85 7.54 18.45
CA ASN A 156 5.65 8.51 19.18
C ASN A 156 6.24 9.61 18.27
N PHE A 157 5.81 9.66 17.03
CA PHE A 157 6.30 10.58 16.00
C PHE A 157 5.18 11.48 15.49
N PRO A 158 5.47 12.72 15.07
CA PRO A 158 4.51 13.57 14.38
C PRO A 158 3.92 12.84 13.16
N SER A 159 2.60 12.85 13.05
CA SER A 159 1.94 12.16 11.95
C SER A 159 0.67 12.86 11.49
N LYS A 160 0.29 12.65 10.24
CA LYS A 160 -0.93 13.18 9.63
C LYS A 160 -1.59 12.14 8.73
N THR A 161 -2.89 11.98 8.90
CA THR A 161 -3.70 11.16 7.99
C THR A 161 -4.09 11.94 6.74
N ILE A 162 -4.02 11.30 5.60
CA ILE A 162 -4.34 11.89 4.30
C ILE A 162 -5.37 10.99 3.61
N VAL A 163 -6.60 11.44 3.47
CA VAL A 163 -7.64 10.70 2.75
C VAL A 163 -7.26 10.64 1.28
N ARG A 164 -7.21 9.41 0.73
CA ARG A 164 -6.70 9.12 -0.61
C ARG A 164 -5.26 9.62 -0.76
N GLY A 165 -4.43 9.32 0.20
CA GLY A 165 -3.03 9.72 0.22
C GLY A 165 -2.21 9.08 -0.90
N ASP A 166 -2.58 7.88 -1.30
CA ASP A 166 -1.98 7.11 -2.39
C ASP A 166 -2.01 7.80 -3.77
N VAL A 167 -2.89 8.78 -3.97
CA VAL A 167 -2.93 9.60 -5.19
C VAL A 167 -2.41 11.02 -4.99
N LYS A 168 -1.93 11.39 -3.78
CA LYS A 168 -1.54 12.76 -3.42
C LYS A 168 -0.09 12.87 -2.96
N SER A 169 0.43 11.85 -2.27
CA SER A 169 1.77 11.79 -1.71
C SER A 169 2.53 10.64 -2.37
N ILE A 170 3.67 10.93 -2.94
CA ILE A 170 4.50 9.92 -3.57
C ILE A 170 5.04 8.90 -2.55
N SER A 171 5.28 9.33 -1.31
CA SER A 171 5.72 8.43 -0.23
C SER A 171 4.63 7.43 0.14
N ILE A 172 3.35 7.87 0.21
CA ILE A 172 2.20 6.99 0.46
C ILE A 172 1.97 6.08 -0.76
N ALA A 173 2.05 6.59 -2.00
CA ALA A 173 1.92 5.79 -3.21
C ALA A 173 2.98 4.68 -3.29
N ALA A 174 4.22 4.99 -2.94
CA ALA A 174 5.29 4.00 -2.84
C ALA A 174 4.99 2.92 -1.78
N ALA A 175 4.47 3.33 -0.62
CA ALA A 175 4.05 2.41 0.44
C ALA A 175 2.91 1.49 -0.04
N SER A 176 1.92 2.03 -0.76
CA SER A 176 0.83 1.26 -1.37
C SER A 176 1.33 0.17 -2.32
N ILE A 177 2.26 0.52 -3.22
CA ILE A 177 2.88 -0.42 -4.16
C ILE A 177 3.64 -1.53 -3.43
N VAL A 178 4.42 -1.17 -2.42
CA VAL A 178 5.20 -2.12 -1.64
C VAL A 178 4.29 -3.05 -0.84
N ALA A 179 3.36 -2.51 -0.04
CA ALA A 179 2.43 -3.31 0.76
C ALA A 179 1.64 -4.29 -0.11
N LYS A 180 1.13 -3.82 -1.27
CA LYS A 180 0.38 -4.65 -2.21
C LYS A 180 1.24 -5.76 -2.81
N SER A 181 2.49 -5.46 -3.19
CA SER A 181 3.40 -6.46 -3.76
C SER A 181 3.77 -7.54 -2.74
N GLU A 182 4.07 -7.16 -1.50
CA GLU A 182 4.41 -8.09 -0.42
C GLU A 182 3.23 -9.02 -0.10
N ARG A 183 2.03 -8.45 0.06
CA ARG A 183 0.85 -9.26 0.37
C ARG A 183 0.45 -10.18 -0.77
N ASP A 184 0.50 -9.72 -2.02
CA ASP A 184 0.16 -10.54 -3.18
C ASP A 184 1.14 -11.71 -3.31
N ALA A 185 2.44 -11.49 -3.09
CA ALA A 185 3.45 -12.56 -3.08
C ALA A 185 3.19 -13.57 -1.96
N PHE A 186 2.84 -13.12 -0.75
CA PHE A 186 2.46 -14.00 0.35
C PHE A 186 1.23 -14.84 0.00
N MET A 187 0.17 -14.25 -0.55
CA MET A 187 -1.04 -14.98 -0.93
C MET A 187 -0.79 -15.97 -2.06
N ALA A 188 0.08 -15.62 -3.01
CA ALA A 188 0.50 -16.53 -4.07
C ALA A 188 1.28 -17.74 -3.52
N SER A 189 2.19 -17.53 -2.57
CA SER A 189 2.89 -18.64 -1.91
C SER A 189 1.93 -19.53 -1.11
N LEU A 190 0.96 -18.92 -0.45
CA LEU A 190 -0.05 -19.64 0.33
C LEU A 190 -0.97 -20.49 -0.55
N SER A 191 -1.24 -20.06 -1.79
CA SER A 191 -2.07 -20.81 -2.75
C SER A 191 -1.46 -22.16 -3.14
N ILE A 192 -0.13 -22.29 -3.05
CA ILE A 192 0.58 -23.56 -3.31
C ILE A 192 0.29 -24.57 -2.20
N LEU A 193 0.20 -24.11 -0.95
CA LEU A 193 -0.09 -24.95 0.22
C LEU A 193 -1.57 -25.28 0.35
N TYR A 194 -2.44 -24.40 -0.15
CA TYR A 194 -3.90 -24.52 -0.10
C TYR A 194 -4.49 -24.37 -1.52
N PRO A 195 -4.28 -25.38 -2.40
CA PRO A 195 -4.81 -25.32 -3.76
C PRO A 195 -6.34 -25.35 -3.75
N GLY A 196 -6.96 -24.77 -4.76
CA GLY A 196 -8.41 -24.78 -4.96
C GLY A 196 -9.12 -23.50 -4.57
N TYR A 197 -8.57 -22.67 -3.67
CA TYR A 197 -9.18 -21.39 -3.27
C TYR A 197 -8.93 -20.24 -4.25
N GLY A 198 -8.02 -20.41 -5.21
CA GLY A 198 -7.69 -19.41 -6.22
C GLY A 198 -6.97 -18.17 -5.66
N TRP A 199 -6.26 -18.30 -4.53
CA TRP A 199 -5.60 -17.18 -3.84
C TRP A 199 -4.46 -16.55 -4.64
N GLU A 200 -3.92 -17.23 -5.63
CA GLU A 200 -2.95 -16.68 -6.58
C GLU A 200 -3.54 -15.60 -7.51
N LYS A 201 -4.89 -15.55 -7.61
CA LYS A 201 -5.62 -14.58 -8.44
C LYS A 201 -6.49 -13.66 -7.61
N ASN A 202 -7.27 -14.23 -6.68
CA ASN A 202 -8.20 -13.45 -5.88
C ASN A 202 -7.60 -12.88 -4.60
N PHE A 203 -6.35 -13.25 -4.23
CA PHE A 203 -5.62 -12.75 -3.05
C PHE A 203 -6.43 -12.80 -1.75
N GLY A 204 -7.34 -13.77 -1.64
CA GLY A 204 -8.22 -13.95 -0.49
C GLY A 204 -9.51 -13.13 -0.50
N TYR A 205 -9.78 -12.34 -1.55
CA TYR A 205 -11.05 -11.63 -1.68
C TYR A 205 -12.21 -12.60 -1.94
N GLY A 206 -13.40 -12.24 -1.46
CA GLY A 206 -14.62 -13.05 -1.57
C GLY A 206 -15.20 -13.04 -2.98
N THR A 207 -14.43 -13.46 -3.98
CA THR A 207 -14.92 -13.70 -5.33
C THR A 207 -15.83 -14.94 -5.35
N GLN A 208 -16.67 -15.07 -6.38
CA GLN A 208 -17.53 -16.26 -6.54
C GLN A 208 -16.70 -17.55 -6.50
N GLN A 209 -15.54 -17.57 -7.17
CA GLN A 209 -14.62 -18.71 -7.15
C GLN A 209 -14.18 -19.05 -5.71
N HIS A 210 -13.80 -18.05 -4.91
CA HIS A 210 -13.38 -18.26 -3.52
C HIS A 210 -14.52 -18.77 -2.64
N LEU A 211 -15.73 -18.21 -2.78
CA LEU A 211 -16.90 -18.66 -2.03
C LEU A 211 -17.28 -20.09 -2.39
N THR A 212 -17.30 -20.45 -3.67
CA THR A 212 -17.54 -21.83 -4.12
C THR A 212 -16.47 -22.79 -3.59
N ALA A 213 -15.20 -22.37 -3.56
CA ALA A 213 -14.12 -23.17 -2.98
C ALA A 213 -14.31 -23.42 -1.48
N ILE A 214 -14.80 -22.41 -0.74
CA ILE A 214 -15.14 -22.58 0.69
C ILE A 214 -16.29 -23.57 0.87
N GLU A 215 -17.31 -23.54 0.02
CA GLU A 215 -18.41 -24.50 0.05
C GLU A 215 -17.94 -25.94 -0.21
N GLN A 216 -16.98 -26.11 -1.11
CA GLN A 216 -16.45 -27.43 -1.51
C GLN A 216 -15.40 -28.00 -0.55
N HIS A 217 -14.51 -27.16 -0.04
CA HIS A 217 -13.33 -27.58 0.73
C HIS A 217 -13.37 -27.14 2.20
N GLY A 218 -14.38 -26.37 2.60
CA GLY A 218 -14.46 -25.77 3.93
C GLY A 218 -13.55 -24.56 4.10
N ILE A 219 -13.41 -24.11 5.35
CA ILE A 219 -12.49 -23.04 5.73
C ILE A 219 -11.16 -23.60 6.22
N THR A 220 -10.09 -22.84 6.03
CA THR A 220 -8.76 -23.14 6.57
C THR A 220 -8.43 -22.22 7.75
N SER A 221 -7.30 -22.45 8.43
CA SER A 221 -6.75 -21.54 9.45
C SER A 221 -6.39 -20.15 8.92
N HIS A 222 -6.36 -19.97 7.61
CA HIS A 222 -6.07 -18.69 6.96
C HIS A 222 -7.33 -17.88 6.64
N HIS A 223 -8.52 -18.38 6.88
CA HIS A 223 -9.76 -17.62 6.77
C HIS A 223 -10.06 -16.85 8.06
N ARG A 224 -10.56 -15.65 7.92
CA ARG A 224 -10.89 -14.74 9.03
C ARG A 224 -12.28 -15.10 9.57
N ARG A 225 -12.31 -15.77 10.72
CA ARG A 225 -13.53 -16.31 11.32
C ARG A 225 -14.54 -15.23 11.71
N SER A 226 -14.07 -14.05 12.07
CA SER A 226 -14.90 -12.89 12.41
C SER A 226 -15.59 -12.23 11.20
N PHE A 227 -15.18 -12.56 9.97
CA PHE A 227 -15.75 -11.96 8.77
C PHE A 227 -17.00 -12.70 8.30
N LYS A 228 -18.04 -11.92 7.94
CA LYS A 228 -19.17 -12.43 7.18
C LYS A 228 -18.71 -12.75 5.80
N PRO A 229 -18.79 -13.71 5.02
CA PRO A 229 -19.57 -14.94 5.15
C PRO A 229 -18.86 -16.08 5.91
N ILE A 230 -17.61 -15.94 6.31
CA ILE A 230 -16.83 -17.02 6.93
C ILE A 230 -17.46 -17.52 8.23
N SER A 231 -17.99 -16.61 9.06
CA SER A 231 -18.64 -16.96 10.31
C SER A 231 -19.85 -17.91 10.17
N LYS A 232 -20.35 -18.15 8.96
CA LYS A 232 -21.42 -19.14 8.69
C LYS A 232 -20.91 -20.58 8.62
N TYR A 233 -19.60 -20.78 8.52
CA TYR A 233 -18.96 -22.09 8.37
C TYR A 233 -18.26 -22.55 9.67
N LEU A 234 -18.56 -21.88 10.82
CA LEU A 234 -18.01 -22.19 12.15
C LEU A 234 -18.93 -23.17 12.92
#